data_67dc9b9748b925a95652077035a78f15
#
_entry.id   67dc9b9748b925a95652077035a78f15
#
_cell.length_a   1.000
_cell.length_b   1.000
_cell.length_c   1.000
_cell.angle_alpha   90.00
_cell.angle_beta   90.00
_cell.angle_gamma   90.00
#
_symmetry.space_group_name_H-M   'P 1'
#
loop_
_entity.id
_entity.type
_entity.pdbx_description
1 polymer ?
#
loop_
_entity_poly.entity_id
_entity_poly.type
_entity_poly.pdbx_seq_one_letter_code
_entity_poly.pdbx_strand_id
1 'polypeptide(L)'
;LDKAFPNEDEQILNYRKNTYQPKTESPLVKAITELHRLLSSAKHSVRFENMDMQQFAENEKFGENNLQSFVFSVFIPNRVLDPNAVLLIEPKGEGIESDNVRVNVDMKVIQSDRIVFNDPEYRLLIYKGISKNKYATLGIENPLYYHIVTDMFYAQARAYGDKTMFEVIYEHNSGIMPWVTLGGRVVPKYDSYGNTFKIYKSDFSPAIPYLNDAAIFDNQHKSVMLATCFPIKFVEGVDCNSCNGVGRVPDPNDYDTSITCKTCLGHGKTLSITPLAAYNLNPTTSKFGDSDKQQVEPIRYYSPDVSTIQETNKVATEALGKAEQVLNINRSLKSAQSGVAKEMDREPEYIEVGKISDDVYARYKDVLRIIQAIVFMDTESAIMVNPPISFDLKTETELMAEFALSQQGLPTAIRYESYISYVDRRYNSDAIARQIATICAMYNSAYLYTVDERVQLLASGQITEKDAISAQFVFDAVTELYYDEGFDIMNNDYTAIKNAIDEKLAPRFDAVASNVIPEVNMDEFNNAE
;
A
#
# COMPACT_ATOMS: atom_id res chain seq x y z
N LEU A 1 -16.77 -4.75 17.65
CA LEU A 1 -16.72 -5.01 19.09
C LEU A 1 -18.10 -5.26 19.68
N ASP A 2 -19.10 -4.45 19.39
CA ASP A 2 -20.48 -4.60 19.94
C ASP A 2 -21.08 -5.97 19.66
N LYS A 3 -20.81 -6.57 18.49
CA LYS A 3 -21.30 -7.91 18.14
C LYS A 3 -20.50 -9.03 18.82
N ALA A 4 -19.25 -8.80 19.17
CA ALA A 4 -18.40 -9.79 19.82
C ALA A 4 -18.72 -9.93 21.32
N PHE A 5 -19.25 -8.88 21.95
CA PHE A 5 -19.54 -8.82 23.38
C PHE A 5 -20.95 -8.24 23.65
N PRO A 6 -22.01 -8.97 23.27
CA PRO A 6 -23.40 -8.42 23.25
C PRO A 6 -23.98 -8.13 24.64
N ASN A 7 -23.40 -8.68 25.72
CA ASN A 7 -23.88 -8.52 27.10
C ASN A 7 -22.91 -7.70 27.97
N GLU A 8 -22.02 -6.93 27.35
CA GLU A 8 -21.06 -6.11 28.07
C GLU A 8 -21.73 -4.86 28.65
N ASP A 9 -21.29 -4.48 29.86
CA ASP A 9 -21.70 -3.19 30.45
C ASP A 9 -21.32 -2.00 29.54
N GLU A 10 -22.24 -1.06 29.39
CA GLU A 10 -22.08 0.08 28.49
C GLU A 10 -20.87 0.96 28.84
N GLN A 11 -20.53 1.09 30.12
CA GLN A 11 -19.36 1.88 30.55
C GLN A 11 -18.06 1.20 30.14
N ILE A 12 -17.99 -0.13 30.26
CA ILE A 12 -16.84 -0.93 29.86
C ILE A 12 -16.71 -0.88 28.33
N LEU A 13 -17.82 -1.03 27.62
CA LEU A 13 -17.84 -0.93 26.16
C LEU A 13 -17.33 0.43 25.66
N ASN A 14 -17.81 1.53 26.25
CA ASN A 14 -17.40 2.88 25.91
C ASN A 14 -15.91 3.12 26.22
N TYR A 15 -15.43 2.62 27.37
CA TYR A 15 -14.01 2.68 27.70
C TYR A 15 -13.16 1.94 26.66
N ARG A 16 -13.56 0.72 26.28
CA ARG A 16 -12.85 -0.06 25.26
C ARG A 16 -12.87 0.61 23.89
N LYS A 17 -14.00 1.19 23.46
CA LYS A 17 -14.10 1.93 22.22
C LYS A 17 -13.14 3.13 22.19
N ASN A 18 -13.02 3.85 23.29
CA ASN A 18 -12.17 5.03 23.39
C ASN A 18 -10.66 4.70 23.51
N THR A 19 -10.32 3.53 24.03
CA THR A 19 -8.93 3.10 24.22
C THR A 19 -8.43 2.13 23.17
N TYR A 20 -9.33 1.65 22.30
CA TYR A 20 -8.97 0.69 21.26
C TYR A 20 -8.15 1.37 20.16
N GLN A 21 -6.96 0.83 19.93
CA GLN A 21 -6.11 1.17 18.78
C GLN A 21 -5.98 -0.09 17.91
N PRO A 22 -6.50 -0.08 16.67
CA PRO A 22 -6.47 -1.25 15.80
C PRO A 22 -5.03 -1.54 15.34
N LYS A 23 -4.46 -2.63 15.80
CA LYS A 23 -3.16 -3.13 15.31
C LYS A 23 -3.27 -3.74 13.91
N THR A 24 -4.49 -3.98 13.44
CA THR A 24 -4.78 -4.60 12.13
C THR A 24 -4.58 -3.66 10.95
N GLU A 25 -4.49 -2.35 11.18
CA GLU A 25 -4.23 -1.35 10.14
C GLU A 25 -2.79 -1.48 9.60
N SER A 26 -1.81 -1.64 10.48
CA SER A 26 -0.38 -1.70 10.09
C SER A 26 -0.05 -2.79 9.06
N PRO A 27 -0.50 -4.05 9.20
CA PRO A 27 -0.29 -5.07 8.18
C PRO A 27 -0.93 -4.75 6.83
N LEU A 28 -2.14 -4.17 6.83
CA LEU A 28 -2.82 -3.78 5.58
C LEU A 28 -2.08 -2.66 4.86
N VAL A 29 -1.71 -1.60 5.58
CA VAL A 29 -0.94 -0.48 5.01
C VAL A 29 0.39 -0.99 4.44
N LYS A 30 1.09 -1.86 5.17
CA LYS A 30 2.34 -2.45 4.70
C LYS A 30 2.15 -3.27 3.43
N ALA A 31 1.10 -4.10 3.36
CA ALA A 31 0.78 -4.90 2.17
C ALA A 31 0.44 -4.03 0.96
N ILE A 32 -0.36 -2.97 1.16
CA ILE A 32 -0.70 -2.01 0.10
C ILE A 32 0.55 -1.30 -0.40
N THR A 33 1.40 -0.84 0.51
CA THR A 33 2.65 -0.13 0.17
C THR A 33 3.59 -1.04 -0.62
N GLU A 34 3.72 -2.30 -0.21
CA GLU A 34 4.56 -3.27 -0.90
C GLU A 34 4.01 -3.60 -2.29
N LEU A 35 2.71 -3.83 -2.43
CA LEU A 35 2.07 -4.04 -3.72
C LEU A 35 2.26 -2.82 -4.64
N HIS A 36 2.08 -1.61 -4.12
CA HIS A 36 2.33 -0.37 -4.87
C HIS A 36 3.79 -0.30 -5.35
N ARG A 37 4.74 -0.58 -4.46
CA ARG A 37 6.17 -0.61 -4.79
C ARG A 37 6.48 -1.61 -5.89
N LEU A 38 5.96 -2.83 -5.80
CA LEU A 38 6.18 -3.88 -6.79
C LEU A 38 5.65 -3.49 -8.17
N LEU A 39 4.42 -3.02 -8.23
CA LEU A 39 3.78 -2.66 -9.50
C LEU A 39 4.39 -1.40 -10.13
N SER A 40 4.81 -0.41 -9.32
CA SER A 40 5.39 0.84 -9.81
C SER A 40 6.85 0.67 -10.26
N SER A 41 7.61 -0.25 -9.67
CA SER A 41 9.03 -0.48 -9.99
C SER A 41 9.24 -1.52 -11.11
N ALA A 42 8.21 -2.28 -11.47
CA ALA A 42 8.34 -3.34 -12.45
C ALA A 42 8.46 -2.81 -13.87
N LYS A 43 9.33 -3.44 -14.67
CA LYS A 43 9.56 -3.06 -16.07
C LYS A 43 8.33 -3.36 -16.92
N HIS A 44 7.71 -2.33 -17.43
CA HIS A 44 6.57 -2.39 -18.32
C HIS A 44 6.82 -1.50 -19.54
N SER A 45 5.98 -1.62 -20.56
CA SER A 45 6.05 -0.73 -21.71
C SER A 45 4.68 -0.21 -22.11
N VAL A 46 4.61 1.08 -22.39
CA VAL A 46 3.44 1.73 -22.96
C VAL A 46 3.84 2.30 -24.32
N ARG A 47 3.06 2.02 -25.35
CA ARG A 47 3.27 2.55 -26.72
C ARG A 47 2.00 3.20 -27.18
N PHE A 48 2.14 4.38 -27.75
CA PHE A 48 1.05 5.18 -28.28
C PHE A 48 1.22 5.33 -29.80
N GLU A 49 0.14 5.18 -30.55
CA GLU A 49 0.11 5.61 -31.95
C GLU A 49 -0.05 7.13 -32.06
N ASN A 50 -0.79 7.73 -31.12
CA ASN A 50 -0.97 9.17 -31.04
C ASN A 50 0.16 9.81 -30.22
N MET A 51 1.02 10.59 -30.88
CA MET A 51 2.18 11.24 -30.26
C MET A 51 1.80 12.34 -29.27
N ASP A 52 0.68 13.04 -29.48
CA ASP A 52 0.20 14.07 -28.56
C ASP A 52 -0.27 13.42 -27.25
N MET A 53 -0.92 12.24 -27.33
CA MET A 53 -1.28 11.45 -26.16
C MET A 53 -0.05 10.94 -25.41
N GLN A 54 1.01 10.54 -26.13
CA GLN A 54 2.27 10.16 -25.49
C GLN A 54 2.86 11.33 -24.70
N GLN A 55 2.99 12.49 -25.32
CA GLN A 55 3.49 13.69 -24.67
C GLN A 55 2.64 14.10 -23.46
N PHE A 56 1.32 13.95 -23.56
CA PHE A 56 0.42 14.20 -22.45
C PHE A 56 0.69 13.24 -21.28
N ALA A 57 0.78 11.94 -21.56
CA ALA A 57 1.00 10.92 -20.54
C ALA A 57 2.36 11.07 -19.81
N GLU A 58 3.39 11.54 -20.52
CA GLU A 58 4.74 11.73 -19.98
C GLU A 58 4.91 13.05 -19.23
N ASN A 59 4.28 14.14 -19.70
CA ASN A 59 4.56 15.50 -19.22
C ASN A 59 3.47 16.07 -18.31
N GLU A 60 2.20 15.61 -18.44
CA GLU A 60 1.12 16.16 -17.62
C GLU A 60 1.23 15.69 -16.18
N LYS A 61 1.09 16.65 -15.26
CA LYS A 61 1.18 16.39 -13.82
C LYS A 61 -0.20 16.43 -13.18
N PHE A 62 -0.49 15.39 -12.40
CA PHE A 62 -1.66 15.27 -11.55
C PHE A 62 -1.22 15.46 -10.09
N GLY A 63 -1.29 16.69 -9.60
CA GLY A 63 -0.61 17.10 -8.37
C GLY A 63 0.90 17.12 -8.56
N GLU A 64 1.64 16.37 -7.75
CA GLU A 64 3.11 16.23 -7.86
C GLU A 64 3.53 14.99 -8.70
N ASN A 65 2.57 14.16 -9.11
CA ASN A 65 2.82 12.88 -9.75
C ASN A 65 2.60 12.95 -11.27
N ASN A 66 3.31 12.13 -12.03
CA ASN A 66 2.95 11.84 -13.41
C ASN A 66 1.65 11.01 -13.45
N LEU A 67 1.03 10.91 -14.63
CA LEU A 67 -0.26 10.24 -14.82
C LEU A 67 -0.26 8.80 -14.28
N GLN A 68 0.75 8.01 -14.59
CA GLN A 68 0.84 6.62 -14.14
C GLN A 68 0.94 6.52 -12.62
N SER A 69 1.85 7.27 -12.00
CA SER A 69 2.03 7.26 -10.53
C SER A 69 0.76 7.71 -9.82
N PHE A 70 0.06 8.72 -10.38
CA PHE A 70 -1.22 9.16 -9.85
C PHE A 70 -2.26 8.04 -9.92
N VAL A 71 -2.45 7.43 -11.10
CA VAL A 71 -3.43 6.36 -11.31
C VAL A 71 -3.13 5.17 -10.39
N PHE A 72 -1.87 4.76 -10.25
CA PHE A 72 -1.50 3.65 -9.36
C PHE A 72 -1.71 3.99 -7.89
N SER A 73 -1.43 5.22 -7.48
CA SER A 73 -1.71 5.69 -6.11
C SER A 73 -3.21 5.67 -5.77
N VAL A 74 -4.06 5.75 -6.76
CA VAL A 74 -5.53 5.64 -6.63
C VAL A 74 -5.99 4.20 -6.72
N PHE A 75 -5.57 3.46 -7.77
CA PHE A 75 -6.06 2.10 -8.01
C PHE A 75 -5.67 1.13 -6.92
N ILE A 76 -4.40 1.10 -6.52
CA ILE A 76 -3.88 0.05 -5.65
C ILE A 76 -4.52 0.08 -4.25
N PRO A 77 -4.56 1.22 -3.54
CA PRO A 77 -5.22 1.27 -2.24
C PRO A 77 -6.74 1.01 -2.32
N ASN A 78 -7.42 1.62 -3.30
CA ASN A 78 -8.87 1.49 -3.41
C ASN A 78 -9.31 0.10 -3.88
N ARG A 79 -8.54 -0.57 -4.74
CA ARG A 79 -8.75 -1.97 -5.09
C ARG A 79 -8.79 -2.88 -3.85
N VAL A 80 -7.98 -2.54 -2.85
CA VAL A 80 -7.98 -3.28 -1.58
C VAL A 80 -9.13 -2.85 -0.67
N LEU A 81 -9.40 -1.55 -0.56
CA LEU A 81 -10.36 -1.00 0.39
C LEU A 81 -11.80 -1.01 -0.16
N ASP A 82 -11.99 -0.62 -1.41
CA ASP A 82 -13.29 -0.54 -2.08
C ASP A 82 -13.18 -0.91 -3.56
N PRO A 83 -13.12 -2.21 -3.88
CA PRO A 83 -12.92 -2.70 -5.25
C PRO A 83 -14.08 -2.39 -6.21
N ASN A 84 -15.25 -2.01 -5.69
CA ASN A 84 -16.42 -1.64 -6.51
C ASN A 84 -16.53 -0.12 -6.72
N ALA A 85 -15.63 0.66 -6.16
CA ALA A 85 -15.52 2.08 -6.47
C ALA A 85 -15.12 2.29 -7.94
N VAL A 86 -15.39 3.48 -8.46
CA VAL A 86 -15.02 3.84 -9.83
C VAL A 86 -14.14 5.08 -9.83
N LEU A 87 -13.19 5.12 -10.76
CA LEU A 87 -12.46 6.33 -11.11
C LEU A 87 -13.21 7.02 -12.26
N LEU A 88 -13.79 8.17 -11.97
CA LEU A 88 -14.45 9.04 -12.94
C LEU A 88 -13.43 10.03 -13.50
N ILE A 89 -13.42 10.17 -14.82
CA ILE A 89 -12.53 11.08 -15.56
C ILE A 89 -13.41 12.12 -16.23
N GLU A 90 -13.28 13.37 -15.81
CA GLU A 90 -14.10 14.48 -16.27
C GLU A 90 -13.24 15.53 -16.98
N PRO A 91 -13.73 16.19 -18.05
CA PRO A 91 -13.07 17.37 -18.58
C PRO A 91 -13.06 18.50 -17.53
N LYS A 92 -11.92 19.17 -17.38
CA LYS A 92 -11.75 20.26 -16.43
C LYS A 92 -12.01 21.59 -17.13
N GLY A 93 -13.07 22.27 -16.76
CA GLY A 93 -13.44 23.60 -17.29
C GLY A 93 -14.92 23.70 -17.66
N GLU A 94 -15.43 24.93 -17.71
CA GLU A 94 -16.77 25.22 -18.18
C GLU A 94 -16.75 25.31 -19.72
N GLY A 95 -17.21 24.24 -20.37
CA GLY A 95 -17.52 24.23 -21.79
C GLY A 95 -16.33 24.08 -22.74
N ILE A 96 -16.43 23.14 -23.64
CA ILE A 96 -15.55 23.00 -24.81
C ILE A 96 -16.09 23.98 -25.86
N GLU A 97 -15.61 25.23 -25.86
CA GLU A 97 -16.11 26.25 -26.79
C GLU A 97 -15.29 26.43 -28.08
N SER A 98 -14.15 25.76 -28.26
CA SER A 98 -13.40 25.87 -29.51
C SER A 98 -12.46 24.70 -29.78
N ASP A 99 -12.29 24.39 -31.07
CA ASP A 99 -11.44 23.32 -31.61
C ASP A 99 -9.93 23.43 -31.26
N ASN A 100 -9.52 24.46 -30.52
CA ASN A 100 -8.12 24.74 -30.19
C ASN A 100 -7.80 24.79 -28.69
N VAL A 101 -8.75 24.52 -27.81
CA VAL A 101 -8.49 24.54 -26.35
C VAL A 101 -8.16 23.13 -25.91
N ARG A 102 -6.93 22.93 -25.44
CA ARG A 102 -6.50 21.68 -24.79
C ARG A 102 -7.33 21.47 -23.53
N VAL A 103 -8.22 20.49 -23.54
CA VAL A 103 -9.07 20.16 -22.39
C VAL A 103 -8.22 19.41 -21.39
N ASN A 104 -8.06 19.97 -20.19
CA ASN A 104 -7.51 19.24 -19.06
C ASN A 104 -8.56 18.29 -18.48
N VAL A 105 -8.13 17.20 -17.87
CA VAL A 105 -9.02 16.26 -17.17
C VAL A 105 -8.86 16.34 -15.66
N ASP A 106 -9.95 16.11 -14.95
CA ASP A 106 -9.99 15.87 -13.52
C ASP A 106 -10.37 14.43 -13.26
N MET A 107 -9.78 13.82 -12.24
CA MET A 107 -10.02 12.41 -11.89
C MET A 107 -10.53 12.31 -10.45
N LYS A 108 -11.69 11.67 -10.29
CA LYS A 108 -12.38 11.55 -8.99
C LYS A 108 -12.73 10.10 -8.69
N VAL A 109 -12.42 9.66 -7.47
CA VAL A 109 -12.87 8.36 -6.98
C VAL A 109 -14.29 8.49 -6.41
N ILE A 110 -15.20 7.72 -6.95
CA ILE A 110 -16.57 7.57 -6.44
C ILE A 110 -16.64 6.26 -5.68
N GLN A 111 -16.82 6.34 -4.38
CA GLN A 111 -16.90 5.17 -3.50
C GLN A 111 -18.18 4.37 -3.77
N SER A 112 -18.12 3.06 -3.58
CA SER A 112 -19.22 2.15 -3.90
C SER A 112 -20.50 2.39 -3.09
N ASP A 113 -20.39 2.94 -1.87
CA ASP A 113 -21.54 3.31 -1.03
C ASP A 113 -22.36 4.47 -1.61
N ARG A 114 -21.74 5.28 -2.48
CA ARG A 114 -22.40 6.37 -3.20
C ARG A 114 -22.97 5.93 -4.53
N ILE A 115 -22.51 4.83 -5.11
CA ILE A 115 -22.96 4.34 -6.41
C ILE A 115 -24.35 3.73 -6.25
N VAL A 116 -25.31 4.25 -7.00
CA VAL A 116 -26.69 3.76 -7.05
C VAL A 116 -26.86 2.77 -8.18
N PHE A 117 -26.22 3.06 -9.31
CA PHE A 117 -26.30 2.23 -10.51
C PHE A 117 -24.98 2.34 -11.29
N ASN A 118 -24.44 1.23 -11.72
CA ASN A 118 -23.26 1.15 -12.58
C ASN A 118 -23.43 -0.04 -13.51
N ASP A 119 -23.82 0.22 -14.73
CA ASP A 119 -24.03 -0.81 -15.73
C ASP A 119 -23.28 -0.44 -17.03
N PRO A 120 -22.22 -1.20 -17.36
CA PRO A 120 -21.47 -1.01 -18.58
C PRO A 120 -22.27 -1.30 -19.87
N GLU A 121 -23.29 -2.17 -19.83
CA GLU A 121 -24.11 -2.47 -21.00
C GLU A 121 -24.99 -1.29 -21.38
N TYR A 122 -25.59 -0.63 -20.37
CA TYR A 122 -26.36 0.60 -20.56
C TYR A 122 -25.48 1.86 -20.64
N ARG A 123 -24.17 1.73 -20.46
CA ARG A 123 -23.22 2.84 -20.43
C ARG A 123 -23.68 3.96 -19.48
N LEU A 124 -24.12 3.59 -18.29
CA LEU A 124 -24.74 4.48 -17.33
C LEU A 124 -24.16 4.28 -15.93
N LEU A 125 -23.70 5.39 -15.36
CA LEU A 125 -23.30 5.49 -13.97
C LEU A 125 -24.19 6.52 -13.26
N ILE A 126 -24.81 6.13 -12.16
CA ILE A 126 -25.56 7.03 -11.28
C ILE A 126 -24.97 6.95 -9.87
N TYR A 127 -24.61 8.09 -9.31
CA TYR A 127 -24.10 8.15 -7.95
C TYR A 127 -24.68 9.34 -7.16
N LYS A 128 -24.73 9.19 -5.83
CA LYS A 128 -25.21 10.24 -4.90
C LYS A 128 -24.19 11.37 -4.81
N GLY A 129 -24.65 12.59 -5.05
CA GLY A 129 -23.86 13.80 -4.80
C GLY A 129 -23.81 14.12 -3.31
N ILE A 130 -22.78 14.88 -2.92
CA ILE A 130 -22.71 15.48 -1.58
C ILE A 130 -23.38 16.84 -1.68
N SER A 131 -24.56 17.01 -1.05
CA SER A 131 -25.20 18.31 -0.93
C SER A 131 -24.30 19.21 -0.08
N LYS A 132 -23.58 20.12 -0.72
CA LYS A 132 -23.02 21.27 0.01
C LYS A 132 -24.20 22.15 0.39
N ASN A 133 -24.39 22.39 1.66
CA ASN A 133 -25.50 23.03 2.34
C ASN A 133 -25.80 24.49 1.90
N LYS A 134 -25.72 24.80 0.60
CA LYS A 134 -26.09 26.12 0.04
C LYS A 134 -27.58 26.44 0.18
N TYR A 135 -28.41 25.42 0.44
CA TYR A 135 -29.89 25.58 0.51
C TYR A 135 -30.47 25.45 1.91
N ALA A 136 -29.65 25.20 2.94
CA ALA A 136 -30.11 25.18 4.33
C ALA A 136 -30.73 26.54 4.79
N THR A 137 -30.33 27.65 4.16
CA THR A 137 -30.87 28.97 4.39
C THR A 137 -32.29 29.19 3.83
N LEU A 138 -32.78 28.28 2.97
CA LEU A 138 -34.10 28.36 2.33
C LEU A 138 -35.15 27.45 2.99
N GLY A 139 -34.82 26.77 4.10
CA GLY A 139 -35.75 25.87 4.80
C GLY A 139 -36.18 24.64 4.00
N ILE A 140 -35.46 24.32 2.92
CA ILE A 140 -35.70 23.13 2.10
C ILE A 140 -34.86 21.99 2.70
N GLU A 141 -35.50 20.95 3.19
CA GLU A 141 -34.84 19.70 3.56
C GLU A 141 -33.92 19.25 2.40
N ASN A 142 -32.69 18.81 2.71
CA ASN A 142 -31.64 18.49 1.76
C ASN A 142 -32.16 17.71 0.55
N PRO A 143 -32.16 18.28 -0.67
CA PRO A 143 -32.60 17.55 -1.83
C PRO A 143 -31.69 16.36 -2.08
N LEU A 144 -32.27 15.22 -2.42
CA LEU A 144 -31.49 14.09 -2.91
C LEU A 144 -30.84 14.50 -4.24
N TYR A 145 -29.53 14.40 -4.26
CA TYR A 145 -28.72 14.87 -5.36
C TYR A 145 -28.07 13.66 -6.04
N TYR A 146 -28.28 13.52 -7.34
CA TYR A 146 -27.71 12.45 -8.13
C TYR A 146 -26.90 13.03 -9.27
N HIS A 147 -25.77 12.41 -9.53
CA HIS A 147 -24.98 12.62 -10.73
C HIS A 147 -25.25 11.46 -11.69
N ILE A 148 -25.44 11.78 -12.94
CA ILE A 148 -25.73 10.84 -14.02
C ILE A 148 -24.66 11.02 -15.07
N VAL A 149 -23.90 9.98 -15.35
CA VAL A 149 -22.80 9.98 -16.30
C VAL A 149 -23.07 8.90 -17.34
N THR A 150 -22.93 9.29 -18.60
CA THR A 150 -23.06 8.39 -19.76
C THR A 150 -21.81 8.48 -20.62
N ASP A 151 -21.80 7.81 -21.75
CA ASP A 151 -20.77 7.92 -22.78
C ASP A 151 -20.88 9.20 -23.64
N MET A 152 -21.89 10.03 -23.39
CA MET A 152 -22.17 11.24 -24.16
C MET A 152 -22.21 12.50 -23.30
N PHE A 153 -22.76 12.42 -22.10
CA PHE A 153 -22.97 13.59 -21.27
C PHE A 153 -22.84 13.29 -19.77
N TYR A 154 -22.65 14.38 -19.01
CA TYR A 154 -22.72 14.43 -17.57
C TYR A 154 -23.89 15.34 -17.15
N ALA A 155 -24.77 14.81 -16.30
CA ALA A 155 -25.93 15.53 -15.83
C ALA A 155 -26.10 15.41 -14.32
N GLN A 156 -26.93 16.29 -13.78
CA GLN A 156 -27.33 16.29 -12.39
C GLN A 156 -28.85 16.18 -12.29
N ALA A 157 -29.32 15.31 -11.42
CA ALA A 157 -30.72 15.20 -11.06
C ALA A 157 -30.90 15.63 -9.60
N ARG A 158 -31.91 16.47 -9.34
CA ARG A 158 -32.28 16.93 -8.00
C ARG A 158 -33.71 16.52 -7.72
N ALA A 159 -33.92 15.75 -6.68
CA ALA A 159 -35.26 15.35 -6.26
C ALA A 159 -35.74 16.20 -5.09
N TYR A 160 -36.89 16.85 -5.26
CA TYR A 160 -37.57 17.66 -4.26
C TYR A 160 -38.98 17.08 -4.06
N GLY A 161 -39.16 16.21 -3.08
CA GLY A 161 -40.42 15.47 -2.94
C GLY A 161 -40.77 14.71 -4.23
N ASP A 162 -41.92 14.99 -4.83
CA ASP A 162 -42.40 14.33 -6.06
C ASP A 162 -41.84 14.97 -7.36
N LYS A 163 -41.04 16.03 -7.25
CA LYS A 163 -40.48 16.71 -8.42
C LYS A 163 -39.01 16.37 -8.60
N THR A 164 -38.65 16.02 -9.82
CA THR A 164 -37.26 15.82 -10.22
C THR A 164 -36.86 16.87 -11.24
N MET A 165 -35.80 17.60 -10.97
CA MET A 165 -35.16 18.49 -11.93
C MET A 165 -33.94 17.78 -12.50
N PHE A 166 -33.81 17.80 -13.82
CA PHE A 166 -32.69 17.23 -14.56
C PHE A 166 -32.00 18.35 -15.30
N GLU A 167 -30.68 18.41 -15.19
CA GLU A 167 -29.83 19.43 -15.82
C GLU A 167 -28.60 18.76 -16.41
N VAL A 168 -28.40 18.89 -17.73
CA VAL A 168 -27.15 18.49 -18.37
C VAL A 168 -26.11 19.57 -18.08
N ILE A 169 -25.01 19.16 -17.45
CA ILE A 169 -23.94 20.07 -17.08
C ILE A 169 -22.99 20.30 -18.23
N TYR A 170 -22.61 19.20 -18.94
CA TYR A 170 -21.82 19.26 -20.17
C TYR A 170 -22.03 17.99 -21.01
N GLU A 171 -21.78 18.13 -22.29
CA GLU A 171 -21.73 17.03 -23.27
C GLU A 171 -20.28 16.82 -23.70
N HIS A 172 -19.79 15.60 -23.62
CA HIS A 172 -18.43 15.26 -24.08
C HIS A 172 -18.43 14.45 -25.37
N ASN A 173 -19.53 13.81 -25.72
CA ASN A 173 -19.75 13.07 -26.97
C ASN A 173 -18.59 12.12 -27.38
N SER A 174 -17.83 11.62 -26.40
CA SER A 174 -16.65 10.79 -26.65
C SER A 174 -17.01 9.36 -27.11
N GLY A 175 -18.28 8.94 -26.92
CA GLY A 175 -18.72 7.59 -27.22
C GLY A 175 -18.11 6.49 -26.32
N ILE A 176 -17.30 6.89 -25.34
CA ILE A 176 -16.65 6.01 -24.37
C ILE A 176 -17.13 6.38 -22.96
N MET A 177 -17.39 5.38 -22.13
CA MET A 177 -17.73 5.62 -20.73
C MET A 177 -16.56 6.31 -20.00
N PRO A 178 -16.78 7.51 -19.42
CA PRO A 178 -15.71 8.28 -18.80
C PRO A 178 -15.36 7.79 -17.37
N TRP A 179 -15.50 6.52 -17.09
CA TRP A 179 -15.15 5.93 -15.81
C TRP A 179 -14.60 4.52 -15.93
N VAL A 180 -13.78 4.15 -14.97
CA VAL A 180 -13.20 2.81 -14.84
C VAL A 180 -13.50 2.27 -13.46
N THR A 181 -14.03 1.05 -13.35
CA THR A 181 -14.17 0.36 -12.06
C THR A 181 -12.78 -0.01 -11.54
N LEU A 182 -12.50 0.24 -10.26
CA LEU A 182 -11.17 0.02 -9.69
C LEU A 182 -10.76 -1.45 -9.68
N GLY A 183 -11.74 -2.36 -9.58
CA GLY A 183 -11.52 -3.78 -9.79
C GLY A 183 -11.05 -4.53 -8.56
N GLY A 184 -10.78 -5.79 -8.77
CA GLY A 184 -10.45 -6.74 -7.73
C GLY A 184 -10.77 -8.15 -8.20
N ARG A 185 -10.83 -9.10 -7.29
CA ARG A 185 -11.22 -10.46 -7.59
C ARG A 185 -12.69 -10.52 -8.01
N VAL A 186 -12.96 -10.93 -9.24
CA VAL A 186 -14.32 -11.03 -9.76
C VAL A 186 -15.08 -12.18 -9.06
N VAL A 187 -16.28 -11.86 -8.57
CA VAL A 187 -17.22 -12.83 -8.03
C VAL A 187 -18.55 -12.65 -8.76
N PRO A 188 -18.98 -13.62 -9.55
CA PRO A 188 -20.29 -13.56 -10.20
C PRO A 188 -21.39 -13.62 -9.13
N LYS A 189 -22.38 -12.75 -9.25
CA LYS A 189 -23.62 -12.81 -8.49
C LYS A 189 -24.79 -12.89 -9.45
N TYR A 190 -25.88 -13.46 -8.96
CA TYR A 190 -27.12 -13.59 -9.70
C TYR A 190 -28.17 -12.71 -9.03
N ASP A 191 -28.93 -11.98 -9.81
CA ASP A 191 -30.13 -11.30 -9.33
C ASP A 191 -31.28 -12.27 -9.10
N SER A 192 -32.43 -11.75 -8.63
CA SER A 192 -33.63 -12.54 -8.43
C SER A 192 -34.25 -13.10 -9.72
N TYR A 193 -33.80 -12.60 -10.87
CA TYR A 193 -34.26 -13.03 -12.20
C TYR A 193 -33.28 -13.97 -12.89
N GLY A 194 -32.13 -14.28 -12.24
CA GLY A 194 -31.10 -15.16 -12.78
C GLY A 194 -30.07 -14.45 -13.67
N ASN A 195 -30.11 -13.12 -13.81
CA ASN A 195 -29.10 -12.39 -14.55
C ASN A 195 -27.79 -12.34 -13.76
N THR A 196 -26.68 -12.51 -14.45
CA THR A 196 -25.35 -12.50 -13.84
C THR A 196 -24.80 -11.08 -13.84
N PHE A 197 -24.36 -10.62 -12.68
CA PHE A 197 -23.59 -9.37 -12.59
C PHE A 197 -22.28 -9.58 -11.85
N LYS A 198 -21.29 -8.79 -12.20
CA LYS A 198 -19.93 -8.87 -11.63
C LYS A 198 -19.84 -8.00 -10.40
N ILE A 199 -19.46 -8.59 -9.26
CA ILE A 199 -19.04 -7.88 -8.07
C ILE A 199 -17.56 -8.14 -7.88
N TYR A 200 -16.83 -7.12 -7.47
CA TYR A 200 -15.42 -7.24 -7.14
C TYR A 200 -15.25 -7.40 -5.63
N LYS A 201 -14.40 -8.33 -5.22
CA LYS A 201 -13.94 -8.48 -3.85
C LYS A 201 -12.48 -8.03 -3.77
N SER A 202 -12.10 -7.48 -2.63
CA SER A 202 -10.71 -7.17 -2.33
C SER A 202 -9.84 -8.42 -2.49
N ASP A 203 -8.66 -8.26 -3.07
CA ASP A 203 -7.66 -9.32 -3.15
C ASP A 203 -7.22 -9.77 -1.76
N PHE A 204 -7.33 -8.88 -0.76
CA PHE A 204 -7.01 -9.16 0.63
C PHE A 204 -8.20 -9.72 1.44
N SER A 205 -9.34 -9.95 0.79
CA SER A 205 -10.52 -10.51 1.47
C SER A 205 -10.28 -11.83 2.22
N PRO A 206 -9.36 -12.74 1.81
CA PRO A 206 -9.06 -13.93 2.58
C PRO A 206 -8.40 -13.66 3.94
N ALA A 207 -7.75 -12.50 4.14
CA ALA A 207 -7.13 -12.12 5.40
C ALA A 207 -8.14 -11.54 6.42
N ILE A 208 -9.32 -11.09 5.97
CA ILE A 208 -10.32 -10.42 6.82
C ILE A 208 -10.72 -11.25 8.05
N PRO A 209 -11.01 -12.56 7.97
CA PRO A 209 -11.33 -13.36 9.14
C PRO A 209 -10.22 -13.33 10.20
N TYR A 210 -8.98 -13.50 9.79
CA TYR A 210 -7.82 -13.50 10.69
C TYR A 210 -7.55 -12.12 11.29
N LEU A 211 -7.77 -11.04 10.54
CA LEU A 211 -7.68 -9.67 11.04
C LEU A 211 -8.78 -9.38 12.08
N ASN A 212 -9.99 -9.88 11.85
CA ASN A 212 -11.08 -9.77 12.81
C ASN A 212 -10.75 -10.54 14.11
N ASP A 213 -10.27 -11.77 13.99
CA ASP A 213 -9.85 -12.57 15.13
C ASP A 213 -8.71 -11.88 15.89
N ALA A 214 -7.70 -11.37 15.19
CA ALA A 214 -6.62 -10.60 15.81
C ALA A 214 -7.13 -9.37 16.57
N ALA A 215 -8.09 -8.63 16.00
CA ALA A 215 -8.69 -7.48 16.66
C ALA A 215 -9.48 -7.87 17.93
N ILE A 216 -10.24 -8.96 17.87
CA ILE A 216 -11.00 -9.47 19.02
C ILE A 216 -10.05 -9.95 20.12
N PHE A 217 -9.06 -10.78 19.79
CA PHE A 217 -8.13 -11.34 20.76
C PHE A 217 -7.18 -10.30 21.37
N ASP A 218 -6.71 -9.29 20.59
CA ASP A 218 -5.93 -8.17 21.14
C ASP A 218 -6.75 -7.36 22.14
N ASN A 219 -8.04 -7.18 21.87
CA ASN A 219 -8.93 -6.50 22.79
C ASN A 219 -9.17 -7.33 24.08
N GLN A 220 -9.36 -8.65 23.97
CA GLN A 220 -9.45 -9.55 25.12
C GLN A 220 -8.16 -9.52 25.94
N HIS A 221 -6.99 -9.59 25.28
CA HIS A 221 -5.70 -9.50 25.94
C HIS A 221 -5.55 -8.19 26.74
N LYS A 222 -5.88 -7.05 26.15
CA LYS A 222 -5.87 -5.74 26.84
C LYS A 222 -6.81 -5.73 28.04
N SER A 223 -7.99 -6.34 27.93
CA SER A 223 -8.94 -6.44 29.05
C SER A 223 -8.40 -7.29 30.21
N VAL A 224 -7.76 -8.41 29.89
CA VAL A 224 -7.10 -9.28 30.88
C VAL A 224 -5.92 -8.55 31.53
N MET A 225 -5.11 -7.84 30.76
CA MET A 225 -4.02 -7.02 31.30
C MET A 225 -4.52 -5.95 32.27
N LEU A 226 -5.59 -5.23 31.92
CA LEU A 226 -6.19 -4.24 32.83
C LEU A 226 -6.68 -4.88 34.12
N ALA A 227 -7.39 -6.01 34.04
CA ALA A 227 -7.86 -6.74 35.24
C ALA A 227 -6.71 -7.25 36.10
N THR A 228 -5.54 -7.51 35.53
CA THR A 228 -4.33 -7.92 36.26
C THR A 228 -3.60 -6.74 36.89
N CYS A 229 -3.43 -5.64 36.12
CA CYS A 229 -2.81 -4.42 36.65
C CYS A 229 -3.66 -3.75 37.72
N PHE A 230 -4.98 -3.92 37.64
CA PHE A 230 -5.96 -3.37 38.56
C PHE A 230 -6.83 -4.52 39.12
N PRO A 231 -6.30 -5.36 40.01
CA PRO A 231 -7.02 -6.50 40.52
C PRO A 231 -8.30 -6.08 41.24
N ILE A 232 -9.35 -6.88 41.04
CA ILE A 232 -10.61 -6.67 41.72
C ILE A 232 -10.35 -6.78 43.24
N LYS A 233 -10.68 -5.70 43.93
CA LYS A 233 -10.49 -5.59 45.34
C LYS A 233 -11.78 -5.95 46.06
N PHE A 234 -11.77 -7.01 46.83
CA PHE A 234 -12.87 -7.35 47.70
C PHE A 234 -12.60 -6.74 49.07
N VAL A 235 -13.46 -5.82 49.48
CA VAL A 235 -13.41 -5.19 50.79
C VAL A 235 -14.71 -5.41 51.53
N GLU A 236 -14.64 -5.51 52.86
CA GLU A 236 -15.84 -5.48 53.68
C GLU A 236 -16.50 -4.11 53.59
N GLY A 237 -17.76 -4.06 53.12
CA GLY A 237 -18.47 -2.80 52.98
C GLY A 237 -18.91 -2.29 54.34
N VAL A 238 -18.80 -0.97 54.49
CA VAL A 238 -19.33 -0.28 55.67
C VAL A 238 -20.83 -0.07 55.47
N ASP A 239 -21.59 -0.32 56.51
CA ASP A 239 -23.03 -0.10 56.48
C ASP A 239 -23.35 1.34 56.08
N CYS A 240 -24.30 1.49 55.20
CA CYS A 240 -24.70 2.81 54.72
C CYS A 240 -25.33 3.64 55.86
N ASN A 241 -24.70 4.74 56.19
CA ASN A 241 -25.18 5.61 57.27
C ASN A 241 -26.59 6.19 57.03
N SER A 242 -27.01 6.28 55.77
CA SER A 242 -28.31 6.83 55.40
C SER A 242 -29.47 5.84 55.59
N CYS A 243 -29.20 4.54 55.55
CA CYS A 243 -30.21 3.50 55.73
C CYS A 243 -29.83 2.45 56.77
N ASN A 244 -28.78 2.70 57.55
CA ASN A 244 -28.26 1.80 58.58
C ASN A 244 -28.11 0.33 58.10
N GLY A 245 -27.64 0.16 56.87
CA GLY A 245 -27.41 -1.17 56.31
C GLY A 245 -28.64 -1.84 55.68
N VAL A 246 -29.82 -1.26 55.76
CA VAL A 246 -31.08 -1.89 55.30
C VAL A 246 -31.28 -1.79 53.79
N GLY A 247 -30.64 -0.83 53.12
CA GLY A 247 -30.79 -0.57 51.67
C GLY A 247 -32.04 0.22 51.32
N ARG A 248 -32.94 0.47 52.28
CA ARG A 248 -34.17 1.23 52.12
C ARG A 248 -34.29 2.30 53.19
N VAL A 249 -34.95 3.37 52.87
CA VAL A 249 -35.29 4.47 53.77
C VAL A 249 -36.79 4.73 53.71
N PRO A 250 -37.42 5.21 54.81
CA PRO A 250 -38.82 5.63 54.75
C PRO A 250 -39.07 6.65 53.65
N ASP A 251 -40.20 6.50 52.97
CA ASP A 251 -40.61 7.52 51.98
C ASP A 251 -40.96 8.85 52.73
N PRO A 252 -40.36 9.98 52.36
CA PRO A 252 -40.66 11.26 53.00
C PRO A 252 -42.12 11.72 52.78
N ASN A 253 -42.82 11.13 51.80
CA ASN A 253 -44.22 11.48 51.52
C ASN A 253 -45.22 10.45 52.11
N ASP A 254 -44.77 9.27 52.52
CA ASP A 254 -45.60 8.20 53.07
C ASP A 254 -44.74 7.32 53.99
N TYR A 255 -44.84 7.56 55.27
CA TYR A 255 -44.03 6.86 56.31
C TYR A 255 -44.33 5.38 56.44
N ASP A 256 -45.43 4.90 55.88
CA ASP A 256 -45.77 3.45 55.87
C ASP A 256 -45.10 2.72 54.72
N THR A 257 -44.51 3.43 53.76
CA THR A 257 -43.77 2.83 52.63
C THR A 257 -42.28 3.12 52.73
N SER A 258 -41.49 2.25 52.12
CA SER A 258 -40.02 2.41 52.08
C SER A 258 -39.52 2.47 50.62
N ILE A 259 -38.68 3.47 50.33
CA ILE A 259 -38.02 3.68 49.04
C ILE A 259 -36.56 3.19 49.08
N THR A 260 -36.03 2.87 47.93
CA THR A 260 -34.61 2.48 47.80
C THR A 260 -33.69 3.63 48.24
N CYS A 261 -32.76 3.32 49.15
CA CYS A 261 -31.79 4.31 49.60
C CYS A 261 -30.96 4.84 48.44
N LYS A 262 -31.01 6.17 48.21
CA LYS A 262 -30.27 6.83 47.14
C LYS A 262 -28.75 6.82 47.36
N THR A 263 -28.28 6.73 48.59
CA THR A 263 -26.85 6.73 48.92
C THR A 263 -26.16 5.41 48.61
N CYS A 264 -26.82 4.28 48.86
CA CYS A 264 -26.27 2.96 48.60
C CYS A 264 -26.97 2.21 47.46
N LEU A 265 -27.90 2.85 46.76
CA LEU A 265 -28.66 2.29 45.64
C LEU A 265 -29.36 0.97 45.96
N GLY A 266 -29.79 0.80 47.22
CA GLY A 266 -30.46 -0.40 47.68
C GLY A 266 -29.54 -1.51 48.23
N HIS A 267 -28.24 -1.34 48.17
CA HIS A 267 -27.27 -2.38 48.57
C HIS A 267 -27.04 -2.44 50.09
N GLY A 268 -27.54 -1.48 50.87
CA GLY A 268 -27.35 -1.41 52.33
C GLY A 268 -25.93 -1.01 52.76
N LYS A 269 -24.97 -1.04 51.85
CA LYS A 269 -23.56 -0.73 52.11
C LYS A 269 -23.06 0.34 51.19
N THR A 270 -22.17 1.19 51.67
CA THR A 270 -21.51 2.20 50.84
C THR A 270 -20.30 1.59 50.16
N LEU A 271 -20.27 1.70 48.84
CA LEU A 271 -19.15 1.32 47.99
C LEU A 271 -18.38 2.58 47.58
N SER A 272 -17.07 2.54 47.72
CA SER A 272 -16.22 3.49 47.00
C SER A 272 -16.13 3.02 45.55
N ILE A 273 -16.99 3.52 44.69
CA ILE A 273 -16.99 3.20 43.25
C ILE A 273 -15.88 4.03 42.61
N THR A 274 -14.73 3.40 42.44
CA THR A 274 -13.75 3.81 41.41
C THR A 274 -13.99 2.95 40.17
N PRO A 275 -13.53 3.32 38.95
CA PRO A 275 -13.62 2.47 37.77
C PRO A 275 -12.99 1.07 37.95
N LEU A 276 -12.28 0.87 39.04
CA LEU A 276 -11.64 -0.35 39.48
C LEU A 276 -12.49 -0.90 40.64
N ALA A 277 -13.58 -1.57 40.28
CA ALA A 277 -14.64 -1.95 41.21
C ALA A 277 -14.12 -2.75 42.42
N ALA A 278 -14.40 -2.24 43.62
CA ALA A 278 -14.35 -3.04 44.85
C ALA A 278 -15.70 -3.71 45.03
N TYR A 279 -15.74 -5.04 45.07
CA TYR A 279 -16.94 -5.79 45.37
C TYR A 279 -17.01 -6.08 46.86
N ASN A 280 -18.19 -5.88 47.47
CA ASN A 280 -18.44 -6.28 48.84
C ASN A 280 -18.75 -7.78 48.90
N LEU A 281 -17.96 -8.50 49.66
CA LEU A 281 -18.36 -9.81 50.18
C LEU A 281 -19.20 -9.56 51.44
N ASN A 282 -20.50 -9.87 51.38
CA ASN A 282 -21.27 -9.98 52.60
C ASN A 282 -20.68 -11.16 53.41
N PRO A 283 -20.14 -10.94 54.59
CA PRO A 283 -19.88 -12.07 55.47
C PRO A 283 -21.23 -12.74 55.71
N THR A 284 -21.37 -13.98 55.28
CA THR A 284 -22.50 -14.81 55.72
C THR A 284 -22.40 -14.86 57.24
N THR A 285 -23.20 -14.03 57.91
CA THR A 285 -23.45 -14.20 59.32
C THR A 285 -24.17 -15.54 59.47
N SER A 286 -23.39 -16.61 59.58
CA SER A 286 -23.91 -17.87 60.09
C SER A 286 -24.41 -17.57 61.47
N LYS A 287 -25.73 -17.53 61.63
CA LYS A 287 -26.41 -17.48 62.97
C LYS A 287 -26.25 -18.76 63.75
N PHE A 288 -25.17 -19.46 63.62
CA PHE A 288 -24.83 -20.61 64.46
C PHE A 288 -23.52 -20.25 65.16
N GLY A 289 -23.71 -20.03 66.47
CA GLY A 289 -22.57 -19.92 67.34
C GLY A 289 -21.75 -21.19 67.26
N ASP A 290 -20.57 -21.03 66.69
CA ASP A 290 -19.44 -21.83 67.12
C ASP A 290 -18.12 -21.14 66.68
N SER A 291 -17.18 -21.36 67.56
CA SER A 291 -15.94 -20.71 67.82
C SER A 291 -14.82 -20.92 66.79
N ASP A 292 -15.10 -21.02 65.55
CA ASP A 292 -14.05 -20.87 64.50
C ASP A 292 -14.14 -19.51 63.89
N LYS A 293 -13.52 -18.54 64.53
CA LYS A 293 -13.13 -17.26 63.88
C LYS A 293 -12.12 -17.57 62.81
N GLN A 294 -12.58 -18.02 61.62
CA GLN A 294 -11.81 -17.84 60.43
C GLN A 294 -11.53 -16.35 60.36
N GLN A 295 -10.30 -15.97 60.54
CA GLN A 295 -9.81 -14.62 60.31
C GLN A 295 -10.10 -14.32 58.82
N VAL A 296 -11.24 -13.66 58.55
CA VAL A 296 -11.58 -13.20 57.21
C VAL A 296 -10.57 -12.10 56.91
N GLU A 297 -9.69 -12.35 55.99
CA GLU A 297 -8.78 -11.31 55.49
C GLU A 297 -9.62 -10.10 55.10
N PRO A 298 -9.36 -8.91 55.68
CA PRO A 298 -10.21 -7.73 55.47
C PRO A 298 -10.19 -7.24 54.01
N ILE A 299 -9.23 -7.66 53.23
CA ILE A 299 -9.08 -7.27 51.82
C ILE A 299 -8.59 -8.50 51.06
N ARG A 300 -9.31 -8.87 50.01
CA ARG A 300 -8.86 -9.86 49.02
C ARG A 300 -8.70 -9.21 47.66
N TYR A 301 -7.65 -9.58 46.98
CA TYR A 301 -7.41 -9.19 45.61
C TYR A 301 -7.62 -10.40 44.72
N TYR A 302 -8.37 -10.21 43.66
CA TYR A 302 -8.54 -11.22 42.60
C TYR A 302 -8.00 -10.66 41.29
N SER A 303 -7.03 -11.32 40.73
CA SER A 303 -6.47 -11.03 39.42
C SER A 303 -6.47 -12.29 38.57
N PRO A 304 -6.62 -12.19 37.27
CA PRO A 304 -6.39 -13.31 36.35
C PRO A 304 -4.98 -13.88 36.55
N ASP A 305 -4.83 -15.19 36.29
CA ASP A 305 -3.52 -15.83 36.33
C ASP A 305 -2.61 -15.28 35.20
N VAL A 306 -1.31 -15.22 35.48
CA VAL A 306 -0.28 -14.78 34.53
C VAL A 306 -0.27 -15.66 33.28
N SER A 307 -0.56 -16.95 33.41
CA SER A 307 -0.71 -17.86 32.27
C SER A 307 -1.80 -17.42 31.29
N THR A 308 -2.91 -16.87 31.80
CA THR A 308 -4.01 -16.34 30.98
C THR A 308 -3.56 -15.14 30.14
N ILE A 309 -2.71 -14.27 30.70
CA ILE A 309 -2.14 -13.13 29.98
C ILE A 309 -1.25 -13.62 28.84
N GLN A 310 -0.38 -14.59 29.13
CA GLN A 310 0.54 -15.13 28.10
C GLN A 310 -0.23 -15.83 26.99
N GLU A 311 -1.24 -16.63 27.31
CA GLU A 311 -2.03 -17.35 26.32
C GLU A 311 -2.87 -16.39 25.46
N THR A 312 -3.53 -15.39 26.05
CA THR A 312 -4.30 -14.39 25.27
C THR A 312 -3.41 -13.58 24.34
N ASN A 313 -2.19 -13.22 24.77
CA ASN A 313 -1.22 -12.55 23.91
C ASN A 313 -0.75 -13.44 22.76
N LYS A 314 -0.48 -14.71 23.05
CA LYS A 314 -0.06 -15.69 22.05
C LYS A 314 -1.12 -15.88 20.96
N VAL A 315 -2.39 -16.08 21.36
CA VAL A 315 -3.51 -16.25 20.42
C VAL A 315 -3.69 -15.00 19.55
N ALA A 316 -3.62 -13.80 20.15
CA ALA A 316 -3.70 -12.54 19.40
C ALA A 316 -2.57 -12.41 18.37
N THR A 317 -1.34 -12.75 18.77
CA THR A 317 -0.15 -12.71 17.92
C THR A 317 -0.21 -13.74 16.81
N GLU A 318 -0.68 -14.96 17.10
CA GLU A 318 -0.85 -16.03 16.10
C GLU A 318 -1.91 -15.66 15.06
N ALA A 319 -3.04 -15.06 15.47
CA ALA A 319 -4.07 -14.61 14.55
C ALA A 319 -3.53 -13.51 13.61
N LEU A 320 -2.79 -12.54 14.15
CA LEU A 320 -2.12 -11.51 13.35
C LEU A 320 -1.10 -12.11 12.39
N GLY A 321 -0.28 -13.05 12.86
CA GLY A 321 0.71 -13.75 12.04
C GLY A 321 0.07 -14.54 10.89
N LYS A 322 -1.11 -15.15 11.08
CA LYS A 322 -1.87 -15.81 10.01
C LYS A 322 -2.39 -14.80 9.00
N ALA A 323 -2.90 -13.64 9.45
CA ALA A 323 -3.31 -12.57 8.56
C ALA A 323 -2.13 -12.08 7.70
N GLU A 324 -0.97 -11.85 8.30
CA GLU A 324 0.24 -11.44 7.60
C GLU A 324 0.74 -12.51 6.60
N GLN A 325 0.60 -13.79 6.92
CA GLN A 325 0.90 -14.88 5.98
C GLN A 325 -0.01 -14.87 4.77
N VAL A 326 -1.31 -14.67 4.98
CA VAL A 326 -2.29 -14.58 3.88
C VAL A 326 -2.07 -13.33 3.04
N LEU A 327 -1.62 -12.23 3.65
CA LEU A 327 -1.23 -10.98 2.96
C LEU A 327 0.16 -11.06 2.31
N ASN A 328 0.87 -12.18 2.45
CA ASN A 328 2.23 -12.41 1.95
C ASN A 328 3.31 -11.45 2.49
N ILE A 329 3.04 -10.75 3.62
CA ILE A 329 3.97 -9.75 4.17
C ILE A 329 5.17 -10.40 4.85
N ASN A 330 5.02 -11.59 5.42
CA ASN A 330 6.02 -12.22 6.29
C ASN A 330 6.93 -13.23 5.57
N ARG A 331 6.70 -13.52 4.28
CA ARG A 331 7.53 -14.51 3.57
C ARG A 331 8.96 -14.04 3.35
N SER A 332 9.16 -12.73 3.15
CA SER A 332 10.50 -12.14 2.99
C SER A 332 11.33 -12.09 4.28
N LEU A 333 10.69 -12.26 5.46
CA LEU A 333 11.35 -12.14 6.77
C LEU A 333 11.72 -13.48 7.41
N LYS A 334 11.31 -14.61 6.82
CA LYS A 334 11.70 -15.93 7.34
C LYS A 334 13.17 -16.19 7.06
N SER A 335 13.87 -16.51 8.13
CA SER A 335 15.27 -16.89 8.33
C SER A 335 16.03 -17.45 7.11
N ALA A 336 17.36 -17.30 7.15
CA ALA A 336 18.35 -17.76 6.17
C ALA A 336 18.05 -19.15 5.54
N GLN A 337 17.23 -19.15 4.49
CA GLN A 337 17.04 -20.30 3.61
C GLN A 337 18.05 -20.21 2.48
N SER A 338 18.39 -21.35 1.87
CA SER A 338 19.24 -21.39 0.68
C SER A 338 18.57 -20.61 -0.47
N GLY A 339 19.37 -20.02 -1.38
CA GLY A 339 18.86 -19.22 -2.51
C GLY A 339 17.74 -19.92 -3.30
N VAL A 340 17.91 -21.22 -3.58
CA VAL A 340 16.91 -22.04 -4.31
C VAL A 340 15.61 -22.19 -3.53
N ALA A 341 15.66 -22.39 -2.20
CA ALA A 341 14.45 -22.49 -1.39
C ALA A 341 13.69 -21.16 -1.33
N LYS A 342 14.40 -20.02 -1.35
CA LYS A 342 13.78 -18.68 -1.43
C LYS A 342 13.08 -18.45 -2.77
N GLU A 343 13.66 -18.90 -3.87
CA GLU A 343 13.03 -18.79 -5.20
C GLU A 343 11.77 -19.63 -5.30
N MET A 344 11.79 -20.87 -4.84
CA MET A 344 10.60 -21.74 -4.83
C MET A 344 9.47 -21.19 -3.95
N ASP A 345 9.80 -20.52 -2.84
CA ASP A 345 8.79 -19.90 -1.97
C ASP A 345 8.20 -18.61 -2.59
N ARG A 346 8.92 -17.95 -3.51
CA ARG A 346 8.48 -16.70 -4.18
C ARG A 346 7.61 -16.95 -5.42
N GLU A 347 7.73 -18.12 -6.06
CA GLU A 347 6.98 -18.41 -7.28
C GLU A 347 5.46 -18.24 -7.15
N PRO A 348 4.79 -18.71 -6.07
CA PRO A 348 3.37 -18.45 -5.87
C PRO A 348 3.03 -16.97 -5.71
N GLU A 349 3.93 -16.16 -5.11
CA GLU A 349 3.75 -14.71 -4.99
C GLU A 349 3.81 -14.02 -6.35
N TYR A 350 4.74 -14.41 -7.21
CA TYR A 350 4.83 -13.88 -8.57
C TYR A 350 3.54 -14.12 -9.36
N ILE A 351 2.93 -15.29 -9.20
CA ILE A 351 1.69 -15.63 -9.90
C ILE A 351 0.52 -14.74 -9.41
N GLU A 352 0.41 -14.49 -8.11
CA GLU A 352 -0.67 -13.66 -7.57
C GLU A 352 -0.46 -12.18 -7.88
N VAL A 353 0.75 -11.67 -7.69
CA VAL A 353 1.11 -10.30 -8.07
C VAL A 353 0.94 -10.09 -9.57
N GLY A 354 1.29 -11.09 -10.39
CA GLY A 354 1.08 -11.07 -11.84
C GLY A 354 -0.37 -10.85 -12.21
N LYS A 355 -1.30 -11.60 -11.62
CA LYS A 355 -2.75 -11.45 -11.87
C LYS A 355 -3.27 -10.06 -11.48
N ILE A 356 -2.79 -9.53 -10.34
CA ILE A 356 -3.15 -8.18 -9.89
C ILE A 356 -2.58 -7.15 -10.87
N SER A 357 -1.34 -7.34 -11.29
CA SER A 357 -0.66 -6.51 -12.29
C SER A 357 -1.44 -6.45 -13.60
N ASP A 358 -1.77 -7.59 -14.17
CA ASP A 358 -2.50 -7.67 -15.43
C ASP A 358 -3.81 -6.87 -15.38
N ASP A 359 -4.57 -7.00 -14.30
CA ASP A 359 -5.82 -6.26 -14.13
C ASP A 359 -5.59 -4.76 -13.89
N VAL A 360 -4.59 -4.37 -13.11
CA VAL A 360 -4.24 -2.95 -12.86
C VAL A 360 -3.79 -2.28 -14.16
N TYR A 361 -2.92 -2.93 -14.93
CA TYR A 361 -2.43 -2.38 -16.20
C TYR A 361 -3.51 -2.37 -17.29
N ALA A 362 -4.43 -3.34 -17.30
CA ALA A 362 -5.59 -3.31 -18.19
C ALA A 362 -6.47 -2.09 -17.91
N ARG A 363 -6.73 -1.78 -16.62
CA ARG A 363 -7.50 -0.60 -16.22
C ARG A 363 -6.75 0.69 -16.46
N TYR A 364 -5.44 0.69 -16.27
CA TYR A 364 -4.61 1.84 -16.66
C TYR A 364 -4.72 2.13 -18.16
N LYS A 365 -4.72 1.08 -18.99
CA LYS A 365 -5.01 1.23 -20.43
C LYS A 365 -6.39 1.85 -20.67
N ASP A 366 -7.42 1.44 -19.93
CA ASP A 366 -8.75 2.03 -20.06
C ASP A 366 -8.76 3.52 -19.67
N VAL A 367 -8.03 3.92 -18.61
CA VAL A 367 -7.85 5.32 -18.24
C VAL A 367 -7.20 6.11 -19.38
N LEU A 368 -6.12 5.59 -19.98
CA LEU A 368 -5.44 6.23 -21.10
C LEU A 368 -6.38 6.41 -22.30
N ARG A 369 -7.18 5.39 -22.64
CA ARG A 369 -8.16 5.46 -23.73
C ARG A 369 -9.25 6.49 -23.48
N ILE A 370 -9.73 6.61 -22.25
CA ILE A 370 -10.72 7.62 -21.87
C ILE A 370 -10.13 9.02 -22.00
N ILE A 371 -8.91 9.23 -21.52
CA ILE A 371 -8.23 10.51 -21.66
C ILE A 371 -8.02 10.85 -23.13
N GLN A 372 -7.56 9.89 -23.94
CA GLN A 372 -7.37 10.08 -25.38
C GLN A 372 -8.67 10.50 -26.07
N ALA A 373 -9.78 9.85 -25.74
CA ALA A 373 -11.09 10.18 -26.31
C ALA A 373 -11.61 11.55 -25.87
N ILE A 374 -11.40 11.94 -24.60
CA ILE A 374 -11.90 13.23 -24.07
C ILE A 374 -11.00 14.40 -24.48
N VAL A 375 -9.68 14.25 -24.40
CA VAL A 375 -8.71 15.35 -24.62
C VAL A 375 -8.41 15.56 -26.09
N PHE A 376 -8.29 14.46 -26.85
CA PHE A 376 -7.84 14.49 -28.25
C PHE A 376 -8.93 14.12 -29.26
N MET A 377 -10.16 13.81 -28.77
CA MET A 377 -11.28 13.31 -29.61
C MET A 377 -10.88 12.12 -30.49
N ASP A 378 -9.90 11.35 -30.02
CA ASP A 378 -9.31 10.22 -30.75
C ASP A 378 -9.72 8.90 -30.06
N THR A 379 -10.57 8.15 -30.74
CA THR A 379 -11.03 6.82 -30.29
C THR A 379 -10.43 5.67 -31.10
N GLU A 380 -9.68 5.98 -32.16
CA GLU A 380 -9.21 5.00 -33.15
C GLU A 380 -7.76 4.59 -32.92
N SER A 381 -6.89 5.53 -32.55
CA SER A 381 -5.46 5.27 -32.36
C SER A 381 -5.21 4.28 -31.22
N ALA A 382 -4.38 3.28 -31.49
CA ALA A 382 -4.14 2.21 -30.54
C ALA A 382 -3.21 2.64 -29.40
N ILE A 383 -3.53 2.18 -28.19
CA ILE A 383 -2.66 2.25 -27.03
C ILE A 383 -2.32 0.81 -26.62
N MET A 384 -1.03 0.49 -26.63
CA MET A 384 -0.53 -0.81 -26.20
C MET A 384 0.12 -0.67 -24.84
N VAL A 385 -0.44 -1.35 -23.85
CA VAL A 385 0.13 -1.43 -22.50
C VAL A 385 0.51 -2.89 -22.24
N ASN A 386 1.80 -3.14 -22.06
CA ASN A 386 2.31 -4.46 -21.74
C ASN A 386 2.64 -4.50 -20.24
N PRO A 387 1.91 -5.28 -19.44
CA PRO A 387 2.20 -5.43 -18.04
C PRO A 387 3.57 -6.08 -17.82
N PRO A 388 4.17 -5.92 -16.63
CA PRO A 388 5.43 -6.57 -16.30
C PRO A 388 5.29 -8.10 -16.29
N ILE A 389 6.28 -8.77 -16.86
CA ILE A 389 6.37 -10.24 -16.85
C ILE A 389 7.05 -10.73 -15.56
N SER A 390 7.92 -9.90 -14.98
CA SER A 390 8.65 -10.22 -13.76
C SER A 390 8.61 -9.07 -12.78
N PHE A 391 8.56 -9.40 -11.48
CA PHE A 391 8.57 -8.42 -10.39
C PHE A 391 9.86 -8.57 -9.62
N ASP A 392 10.57 -7.46 -9.42
CA ASP A 392 11.79 -7.49 -8.64
C ASP A 392 11.46 -7.46 -7.13
N LEU A 393 11.35 -8.65 -6.57
CA LEU A 393 11.17 -8.88 -5.13
C LEU A 393 12.50 -8.91 -4.39
N LYS A 394 13.63 -8.88 -5.12
CA LYS A 394 14.98 -8.97 -4.54
C LYS A 394 15.36 -7.62 -3.91
N THR A 395 15.97 -7.68 -2.75
CA THR A 395 16.56 -6.51 -2.11
C THR A 395 17.83 -6.09 -2.84
N GLU A 396 18.25 -4.83 -2.66
CA GLU A 396 19.53 -4.33 -3.21
C GLU A 396 20.70 -5.25 -2.82
N THR A 397 20.73 -5.71 -1.56
CA THR A 397 21.77 -6.62 -1.06
C THR A 397 21.75 -7.97 -1.77
N GLU A 398 20.57 -8.53 -2.05
CA GLU A 398 20.44 -9.78 -2.79
C GLU A 398 20.88 -9.63 -4.26
N LEU A 399 20.51 -8.51 -4.91
CA LEU A 399 20.96 -8.22 -6.29
C LEU A 399 22.46 -7.99 -6.37
N MET A 400 23.04 -7.28 -5.37
CA MET A 400 24.49 -7.12 -5.27
C MET A 400 25.20 -8.47 -5.10
N ALA A 401 24.67 -9.35 -4.25
CA ALA A 401 25.22 -10.69 -4.05
C ALA A 401 25.10 -11.55 -5.33
N GLU A 402 23.99 -11.44 -6.05
CA GLU A 402 23.79 -12.12 -7.33
C GLU A 402 24.76 -11.64 -8.41
N PHE A 403 24.96 -10.32 -8.50
CA PHE A 403 25.98 -9.75 -9.37
C PHE A 403 27.39 -10.24 -8.99
N ALA A 404 27.73 -10.23 -7.70
CA ALA A 404 29.03 -10.75 -7.24
C ALA A 404 29.22 -12.25 -7.55
N LEU A 405 28.16 -13.05 -7.42
CA LEU A 405 28.18 -14.47 -7.84
C LEU A 405 28.31 -14.61 -9.36
N SER A 406 27.66 -13.74 -10.13
CA SER A 406 27.74 -13.77 -11.60
C SER A 406 29.15 -13.49 -12.12
N GLN A 407 29.98 -12.81 -11.34
CA GLN A 407 31.40 -12.58 -11.66
C GLN A 407 32.24 -13.87 -11.57
N GLN A 408 31.74 -14.93 -10.91
CA GLN A 408 32.45 -16.20 -10.73
C GLN A 408 32.24 -17.15 -11.91
N GLY A 409 32.71 -16.78 -13.11
CA GLY A 409 32.77 -17.67 -14.28
C GLY A 409 31.51 -17.78 -15.14
N LEU A 410 30.49 -16.92 -14.91
CA LEU A 410 29.30 -16.89 -15.77
C LEU A 410 29.55 -16.11 -17.08
N PRO A 411 28.80 -16.42 -18.16
CA PRO A 411 28.85 -15.67 -19.42
C PRO A 411 28.59 -14.17 -19.22
N THR A 412 29.25 -13.34 -20.04
CA THR A 412 29.14 -11.86 -19.97
C THR A 412 27.70 -11.37 -20.07
N ALA A 413 26.85 -12.05 -20.84
CA ALA A 413 25.42 -11.67 -20.95
C ALA A 413 24.69 -11.79 -19.60
N ILE A 414 24.94 -12.82 -18.82
CA ILE A 414 24.34 -13.02 -17.49
C ILE A 414 24.89 -11.98 -16.50
N ARG A 415 26.20 -11.69 -16.57
CA ARG A 415 26.80 -10.62 -15.75
C ARG A 415 26.17 -9.28 -16.05
N TYR A 416 25.97 -8.95 -17.31
CA TYR A 416 25.33 -7.72 -17.75
C TYR A 416 23.89 -7.63 -17.20
N GLU A 417 23.10 -8.68 -17.33
CA GLU A 417 21.71 -8.71 -16.83
C GLU A 417 21.66 -8.54 -15.31
N SER A 418 22.49 -9.25 -14.56
CA SER A 418 22.60 -9.14 -13.09
C SER A 418 23.05 -7.74 -12.68
N TYR A 419 24.01 -7.14 -13.40
CA TYR A 419 24.47 -5.78 -13.15
C TYR A 419 23.37 -4.75 -13.39
N ILE A 420 22.67 -4.81 -14.52
CA ILE A 420 21.58 -3.89 -14.83
C ILE A 420 20.45 -4.00 -13.80
N SER A 421 20.12 -5.21 -13.37
CA SER A 421 19.11 -5.41 -12.31
C SER A 421 19.52 -4.74 -10.99
N TYR A 422 20.81 -4.83 -10.63
CA TYR A 422 21.36 -4.14 -9.46
C TYR A 422 21.34 -2.59 -9.64
N VAL A 423 21.78 -2.08 -10.78
CA VAL A 423 21.82 -0.65 -11.11
C VAL A 423 20.42 -0.04 -11.10
N ASP A 424 19.45 -0.69 -11.72
CA ASP A 424 18.06 -0.25 -11.75
C ASP A 424 17.49 -0.12 -10.32
N ARG A 425 17.88 -1.02 -9.42
CA ARG A 425 17.45 -1.00 -8.02
C ARG A 425 18.16 0.06 -7.20
N ARG A 426 19.48 0.14 -7.35
CA ARG A 426 20.34 1.08 -6.61
C ARG A 426 20.02 2.52 -6.93
N TYR A 427 19.81 2.83 -8.21
CA TYR A 427 19.57 4.17 -8.72
C TYR A 427 18.12 4.38 -9.17
N ASN A 428 17.17 3.76 -8.48
CA ASN A 428 15.75 3.85 -8.84
C ASN A 428 15.21 5.30 -8.84
N SER A 429 15.71 6.14 -7.94
CA SER A 429 15.34 7.56 -7.82
C SER A 429 16.28 8.51 -8.58
N ASP A 430 17.38 8.00 -9.14
CA ASP A 430 18.39 8.80 -9.85
C ASP A 430 18.57 8.28 -11.27
N ALA A 431 17.76 8.84 -12.19
CA ALA A 431 17.78 8.47 -13.59
C ALA A 431 19.13 8.72 -14.27
N ILE A 432 19.85 9.76 -13.83
CA ILE A 432 21.16 10.15 -14.42
C ILE A 432 22.22 9.12 -14.00
N ALA A 433 22.35 8.83 -12.71
CA ALA A 433 23.30 7.84 -12.23
C ALA A 433 23.02 6.45 -12.83
N ARG A 434 21.74 6.08 -12.97
CA ARG A 434 21.33 4.85 -13.64
C ARG A 434 21.79 4.81 -15.10
N GLN A 435 21.57 5.90 -15.84
CA GLN A 435 21.95 5.98 -17.25
C GLN A 435 23.48 5.93 -17.42
N ILE A 436 24.25 6.65 -16.59
CA ILE A 436 25.72 6.59 -16.59
C ILE A 436 26.21 5.16 -16.40
N ALA A 437 25.73 4.48 -15.35
CA ALA A 437 26.13 3.10 -15.07
C ALA A 437 25.76 2.12 -16.20
N THR A 438 24.59 2.32 -16.83
CA THR A 438 24.13 1.51 -17.97
C THR A 438 25.02 1.73 -19.20
N ILE A 439 25.33 2.99 -19.53
CA ILE A 439 26.23 3.34 -20.63
C ILE A 439 27.60 2.71 -20.45
N CYS A 440 28.17 2.77 -19.23
CA CYS A 440 29.47 2.15 -18.94
C CYS A 440 29.51 0.66 -19.25
N ALA A 441 28.49 -0.08 -18.80
CA ALA A 441 28.36 -1.50 -19.05
C ALA A 441 28.10 -1.86 -20.53
N MET A 442 27.34 -1.00 -21.25
CA MET A 442 27.10 -1.16 -22.69
C MET A 442 28.32 -0.82 -23.54
N TYR A 443 29.07 0.19 -23.15
CA TYR A 443 30.24 0.66 -23.89
C TYR A 443 31.34 -0.39 -23.91
N ASN A 444 31.63 -1.00 -22.76
CA ASN A 444 32.68 -2.04 -22.66
C ASN A 444 32.31 -3.12 -21.67
N SER A 445 32.14 -4.34 -22.18
CA SER A 445 31.82 -5.51 -21.34
C SER A 445 32.91 -5.83 -20.29
N ALA A 446 34.16 -5.43 -20.52
CA ALA A 446 35.25 -5.58 -19.56
C ALA A 446 35.02 -4.77 -18.27
N TYR A 447 34.15 -3.77 -18.30
CA TYR A 447 33.70 -3.02 -17.11
C TYR A 447 33.04 -3.92 -16.05
N LEU A 448 32.36 -4.99 -16.46
CA LEU A 448 31.67 -5.93 -15.58
C LEU A 448 32.60 -6.92 -14.86
N TYR A 449 33.89 -6.90 -15.15
CA TYR A 449 34.87 -7.78 -14.55
C TYR A 449 35.65 -7.07 -13.44
N THR A 450 36.08 -7.82 -12.43
CA THR A 450 36.98 -7.29 -11.40
C THR A 450 38.33 -6.93 -11.99
N VAL A 451 39.12 -6.14 -11.28
CA VAL A 451 40.48 -5.77 -11.73
C VAL A 451 41.35 -7.00 -11.97
N ASP A 452 41.30 -7.98 -11.05
CA ASP A 452 42.08 -9.21 -11.14
C ASP A 452 41.66 -10.07 -12.34
N GLU A 453 40.35 -10.19 -12.60
CA GLU A 453 39.85 -10.88 -13.78
C GLU A 453 40.26 -10.19 -15.08
N ARG A 454 40.22 -8.85 -15.12
CA ARG A 454 40.69 -8.09 -16.30
C ARG A 454 42.16 -8.34 -16.59
N VAL A 455 42.99 -8.39 -15.55
CA VAL A 455 44.42 -8.73 -15.71
C VAL A 455 44.60 -10.13 -16.26
N GLN A 456 43.85 -11.13 -15.79
CA GLN A 456 43.89 -12.50 -16.30
C GLN A 456 43.40 -12.62 -17.76
N LEU A 457 42.33 -11.90 -18.08
CA LEU A 457 41.76 -11.86 -19.44
C LEU A 457 42.73 -11.16 -20.41
N LEU A 458 43.42 -10.13 -19.97
CA LEU A 458 44.46 -9.45 -20.74
C LEU A 458 45.66 -10.38 -20.97
N ALA A 459 46.13 -11.05 -19.91
CA ALA A 459 47.23 -11.99 -20.01
C ALA A 459 46.95 -13.21 -20.91
N SER A 460 45.68 -13.63 -20.99
CA SER A 460 45.21 -14.71 -21.87
C SER A 460 44.86 -14.24 -23.30
N GLY A 461 44.95 -12.93 -23.58
CA GLY A 461 44.60 -12.35 -24.89
C GLY A 461 43.10 -12.34 -25.21
N GLN A 462 42.23 -12.52 -24.23
CA GLN A 462 40.77 -12.51 -24.40
C GLN A 462 40.22 -11.09 -24.47
N ILE A 463 40.87 -10.10 -23.87
CA ILE A 463 40.59 -8.69 -24.01
C ILE A 463 41.85 -7.96 -24.45
N THR A 464 41.69 -6.83 -25.11
CA THR A 464 42.81 -5.98 -25.49
C THR A 464 43.21 -5.04 -24.37
N GLU A 465 44.43 -4.51 -24.44
CA GLU A 465 44.89 -3.47 -23.51
C GLU A 465 43.96 -2.25 -23.56
N LYS A 466 43.49 -1.88 -24.75
CA LYS A 466 42.50 -0.81 -24.95
C LYS A 466 41.21 -1.10 -24.21
N ASP A 467 40.72 -2.34 -24.21
CA ASP A 467 39.50 -2.73 -23.47
C ASP A 467 39.69 -2.61 -21.96
N ALA A 468 40.87 -3.03 -21.46
CA ALA A 468 41.17 -2.95 -20.03
C ALA A 468 41.26 -1.48 -19.55
N ILE A 469 41.91 -0.60 -20.32
CA ILE A 469 42.00 0.84 -20.06
C ILE A 469 40.61 1.48 -20.13
N SER A 470 39.85 1.20 -21.17
CA SER A 470 38.48 1.70 -21.32
C SER A 470 37.62 1.33 -20.12
N ALA A 471 37.65 0.06 -19.68
CA ALA A 471 36.87 -0.43 -18.56
C ALA A 471 37.22 0.27 -17.24
N GLN A 472 38.45 0.77 -17.10
CA GLN A 472 38.89 1.50 -15.90
C GLN A 472 38.40 2.94 -15.88
N PHE A 473 38.37 3.61 -17.03
CA PHE A 473 38.17 5.04 -17.12
C PHE A 473 36.83 5.48 -17.72
N VAL A 474 36.01 4.54 -18.21
CA VAL A 474 34.73 4.87 -18.86
C VAL A 474 33.77 5.61 -17.93
N PHE A 475 33.75 5.25 -16.65
CA PHE A 475 32.86 5.90 -15.68
C PHE A 475 33.21 7.38 -15.51
N ASP A 476 34.50 7.69 -15.37
CA ASP A 476 34.99 9.06 -15.25
C ASP A 476 34.69 9.83 -16.53
N ALA A 477 34.96 9.22 -17.70
CA ALA A 477 34.71 9.85 -19.01
C ALA A 477 33.23 10.20 -19.22
N VAL A 478 32.30 9.30 -18.92
CA VAL A 478 30.86 9.57 -19.04
C VAL A 478 30.39 10.61 -18.04
N THR A 479 30.94 10.59 -16.82
CA THR A 479 30.62 11.56 -15.76
C THR A 479 31.09 12.96 -16.16
N GLU A 480 32.33 13.10 -16.64
CA GLU A 480 32.87 14.36 -17.16
C GLU A 480 32.05 14.90 -18.35
N LEU A 481 31.69 14.05 -19.32
CA LEU A 481 30.85 14.44 -20.47
C LEU A 481 29.51 15.03 -20.02
N TYR A 482 28.87 14.41 -19.04
CA TYR A 482 27.55 14.86 -18.58
C TYR A 482 27.66 16.12 -17.70
N TYR A 483 28.48 16.10 -16.64
CA TYR A 483 28.50 17.16 -15.63
C TYR A 483 29.36 18.37 -16.04
N ASP A 484 30.50 18.14 -16.70
CA ASP A 484 31.44 19.22 -17.00
C ASP A 484 31.22 19.82 -18.40
N GLU A 485 30.84 19.00 -19.36
CA GLU A 485 30.62 19.43 -20.74
C GLU A 485 29.16 19.62 -21.13
N GLY A 486 28.22 19.18 -20.28
CA GLY A 486 26.79 19.31 -20.53
C GLY A 486 26.29 18.45 -21.70
N PHE A 487 27.01 17.34 -22.01
CA PHE A 487 26.60 16.43 -23.08
C PHE A 487 25.33 15.66 -22.69
N ASP A 488 24.31 15.72 -23.53
CA ASP A 488 23.03 15.08 -23.21
C ASP A 488 23.08 13.56 -23.45
N ILE A 489 23.43 12.81 -22.39
CA ILE A 489 23.45 11.34 -22.41
C ILE A 489 22.06 10.70 -22.37
N MET A 490 20.99 11.49 -22.14
CA MET A 490 19.63 10.98 -22.02
C MET A 490 18.90 10.93 -23.37
N ASN A 491 19.14 11.91 -24.23
CA ASN A 491 18.41 12.08 -25.51
C ASN A 491 19.26 11.78 -26.75
N ASN A 492 20.60 11.72 -26.63
CA ASN A 492 21.45 11.34 -27.74
C ASN A 492 21.39 9.84 -28.04
N ASP A 493 21.58 9.47 -29.29
CA ASP A 493 21.67 8.09 -29.69
C ASP A 493 22.98 7.45 -29.17
N TYR A 494 22.97 6.12 -29.03
CA TYR A 494 24.13 5.39 -28.51
C TYR A 494 25.39 5.60 -29.35
N THR A 495 25.29 5.81 -30.66
CA THR A 495 26.44 6.04 -31.55
C THR A 495 27.12 7.38 -31.24
N ALA A 496 26.33 8.43 -31.03
CA ALA A 496 26.84 9.74 -30.64
C ALA A 496 27.52 9.68 -29.26
N ILE A 497 26.88 9.01 -28.28
CA ILE A 497 27.44 8.81 -26.94
C ILE A 497 28.77 8.05 -27.02
N LYS A 498 28.81 6.96 -27.78
CA LYS A 498 30.00 6.15 -27.96
C LYS A 498 31.16 6.95 -28.56
N ASN A 499 30.92 7.75 -29.60
CA ASN A 499 31.94 8.58 -30.22
C ASN A 499 32.51 9.63 -29.26
N ALA A 500 31.65 10.26 -28.45
CA ALA A 500 32.07 11.20 -27.43
C ALA A 500 32.95 10.53 -26.35
N ILE A 501 32.61 9.31 -25.92
CA ILE A 501 33.43 8.53 -24.99
C ILE A 501 34.77 8.15 -25.63
N ASP A 502 34.77 7.70 -26.88
CA ASP A 502 35.99 7.34 -27.60
C ASP A 502 36.96 8.55 -27.70
N GLU A 503 36.43 9.75 -28.00
CA GLU A 503 37.21 10.99 -28.04
C GLU A 503 37.83 11.32 -26.66
N LYS A 504 37.06 11.17 -25.59
CA LYS A 504 37.54 11.41 -24.20
C LYS A 504 38.59 10.40 -23.76
N LEU A 505 38.52 9.17 -24.18
CA LEU A 505 39.46 8.12 -23.81
C LEU A 505 40.74 8.11 -24.66
N ALA A 506 40.72 8.73 -25.87
CA ALA A 506 41.87 8.74 -26.79
C ALA A 506 43.18 9.22 -26.14
N PRO A 507 43.23 10.34 -25.38
CA PRO A 507 44.46 10.78 -24.74
C PRO A 507 44.99 9.79 -23.70
N ARG A 508 44.11 8.99 -23.07
CA ARG A 508 44.52 7.99 -22.06
C ARG A 508 45.14 6.75 -22.73
N PHE A 509 44.69 6.39 -23.93
CA PHE A 509 45.33 5.34 -24.75
C PHE A 509 46.74 5.74 -25.18
N ASP A 510 46.91 6.96 -25.64
CA ASP A 510 48.23 7.48 -26.08
C ASP A 510 49.21 7.56 -24.91
N ALA A 511 48.76 7.95 -23.72
CA ALA A 511 49.60 8.01 -22.52
C ALA A 511 50.10 6.65 -22.08
N VAL A 512 49.30 5.58 -22.23
CA VAL A 512 49.73 4.21 -21.89
C VAL A 512 50.66 3.65 -22.97
N ALA A 513 50.37 3.89 -24.25
CA ALA A 513 51.24 3.50 -25.35
C ALA A 513 52.65 4.14 -25.28
N SER A 514 52.74 5.36 -24.71
CA SER A 514 54.05 6.04 -24.55
C SER A 514 54.85 5.57 -23.32
N ASN A 515 54.21 4.84 -22.39
CA ASN A 515 54.87 4.27 -21.19
C ASN A 515 55.29 2.79 -21.39
N VAL A 516 55.28 2.27 -22.60
CA VAL A 516 55.91 0.98 -22.90
C VAL A 516 57.40 1.11 -22.57
N ILE A 517 57.82 0.42 -21.51
CA ILE A 517 59.21 0.35 -21.13
C ILE A 517 60.02 -0.08 -22.38
N PRO A 518 61.00 0.71 -22.83
CA PRO A 518 61.79 0.33 -23.97
C PRO A 518 62.36 -1.06 -23.70
N GLU A 519 62.19 -1.97 -24.66
CA GLU A 519 62.84 -3.29 -24.60
C GLU A 519 64.28 -3.05 -24.16
N VAL A 520 64.62 -3.57 -22.99
CA VAL A 520 66.00 -3.57 -22.53
C VAL A 520 66.75 -4.46 -23.49
N ASN A 521 67.49 -3.84 -24.37
CA ASN A 521 68.29 -4.55 -25.36
C ASN A 521 69.34 -5.37 -24.59
N MET A 522 69.01 -6.64 -24.37
CA MET A 522 69.88 -7.59 -23.64
C MET A 522 71.24 -7.78 -24.31
N ASP A 523 71.46 -7.29 -25.52
CA ASP A 523 72.72 -7.34 -26.23
C ASP A 523 73.77 -6.33 -25.68
N GLU A 524 73.34 -5.30 -24.94
CA GLU A 524 74.30 -4.38 -24.28
C GLU A 524 74.87 -4.92 -22.98
N PHE A 525 74.23 -5.91 -22.35
CA PHE A 525 74.76 -6.56 -21.14
C PHE A 525 75.81 -7.63 -21.41
N ASN A 526 75.87 -8.17 -22.63
CA ASN A 526 76.80 -9.25 -22.99
C ASN A 526 78.15 -8.71 -23.54
N ASN A 527 78.33 -7.39 -23.70
CA ASN A 527 79.57 -6.82 -24.22
C ASN A 527 80.40 -6.07 -23.16
N ALA A 528 80.11 -6.27 -21.89
CA ALA A 528 80.85 -5.65 -20.77
C ALA A 528 81.58 -6.73 -19.95
N GLU A 529 82.39 -7.60 -20.63
CA GLU A 529 83.50 -8.38 -20.05
C GLU A 529 84.77 -8.02 -20.73
#